data_09ca8a4b7fbbc65da4d519d8bce59114
#
_entry.id   09ca8a4b7fbbc65da4d519d8bce59114
#
_cell.length_a   1.000
_cell.length_b   1.000
_cell.length_c   1.000
_cell.angle_alpha   90.00
_cell.angle_beta   90.00
_cell.angle_gamma   90.00
#
_symmetry.space_group_name_H-M   'P 1'
#
loop_
_entity.id
_entity.type
_entity.pdbx_description
1 polymer ?
#
loop_
_entity_poly.entity_id
_entity_poly.type
_entity_poly.pdbx_seq_one_letter_code
_entity_poly.pdbx_strand_id
1 'polypeptide(L)'
;SCARQLEHGLCRGRKCLAPSPCKNLEADHTEYLALLRRLRALPGVKRVFIRSGIRFDYLLEDKDESFFKELVEHHVSGQLKVAPEHCSAAVLDRMGKPHIETFNRFVKRFYQLTEKAGKEQYLVRI
;
A
#
# COMPACT_ATOMS: atom_id res chain seq x y z
N SER A 1 5.88 6.25 -9.76
CA SER A 1 6.07 7.32 -10.75
C SER A 1 5.58 6.90 -12.12
N CYS A 2 5.50 7.84 -13.05
CA CYS A 2 5.08 7.60 -14.42
C CYS A 2 5.89 8.50 -15.34
N ALA A 3 6.71 7.91 -16.21
CA ALA A 3 7.56 8.64 -17.14
C ALA A 3 6.75 9.58 -18.05
N ARG A 4 5.56 9.16 -18.49
CA ARG A 4 4.68 10.00 -19.31
C ARG A 4 4.25 11.29 -18.59
N GLN A 5 4.00 11.24 -17.29
CA GLN A 5 3.66 12.45 -16.53
C GLN A 5 4.83 13.40 -16.40
N LEU A 6 6.04 12.88 -16.34
CA LEU A 6 7.25 13.71 -16.31
C LEU A 6 7.46 14.45 -17.63
N GLU A 7 7.12 13.83 -18.76
CA GLU A 7 7.28 14.42 -20.09
C GLU A 7 6.10 15.31 -20.51
N HIS A 8 4.86 14.90 -20.21
CA HIS A 8 3.64 15.49 -20.76
C HIS A 8 2.69 16.10 -19.71
N GLY A 9 3.06 16.06 -18.43
CA GLY A 9 2.20 16.52 -17.34
C GLY A 9 1.09 15.55 -16.97
N LEU A 10 0.16 16.02 -16.15
CA LEU A 10 -0.94 15.18 -15.61
C LEU A 10 -1.89 14.71 -16.70
N CYS A 11 -2.30 13.45 -16.60
CA CYS A 11 -3.31 12.87 -17.48
C CYS A 11 -4.70 13.48 -17.21
N ARG A 12 -5.41 13.83 -18.28
CA ARG A 12 -6.79 14.28 -18.20
C ARG A 12 -7.75 13.08 -18.28
N GLY A 13 -8.79 13.08 -17.44
CA GLY A 13 -9.84 12.09 -17.48
C GLY A 13 -9.48 10.69 -16.99
N ARG A 14 -8.28 10.48 -16.45
CA ARG A 14 -7.85 9.19 -15.92
C ARG A 14 -7.04 9.34 -14.64
N LYS A 15 -7.34 8.48 -13.66
CA LYS A 15 -6.52 8.32 -12.45
C LYS A 15 -5.56 7.14 -12.61
N CYS A 16 -4.39 7.22 -11.96
CA CYS A 16 -3.34 6.21 -12.13
C CYS A 16 -3.72 4.82 -11.60
N LEU A 17 -4.61 4.76 -10.59
CA LEU A 17 -4.98 3.52 -9.91
C LEU A 17 -6.46 3.16 -10.08
N ALA A 18 -7.27 4.01 -10.68
CA ALA A 18 -8.71 3.80 -10.79
C ALA A 18 -9.22 4.05 -12.23
N PRO A 19 -10.20 3.26 -12.70
CA PRO A 19 -10.84 2.11 -12.07
C PRO A 19 -9.93 0.88 -11.98
N SER A 20 -8.85 0.87 -12.75
CA SER A 20 -7.79 -0.15 -12.74
C SER A 20 -6.43 0.53 -12.86
N PRO A 21 -5.34 -0.13 -12.44
CA PRO A 21 -4.01 0.44 -12.56
C PRO A 21 -3.65 0.81 -14.01
N CYS A 22 -3.05 1.98 -14.18
CA CYS A 22 -2.57 2.43 -15.47
C CYS A 22 -1.34 1.61 -15.90
N LYS A 23 -1.26 1.25 -17.17
CA LYS A 23 -0.12 0.49 -17.72
C LYS A 23 1.23 1.22 -17.57
N ASN A 24 1.19 2.55 -17.51
CA ASN A 24 2.39 3.39 -17.37
C ASN A 24 2.76 3.67 -15.91
N LEU A 25 1.97 3.17 -14.95
CA LEU A 25 2.27 3.35 -13.53
C LEU A 25 3.40 2.42 -13.12
N GLU A 26 4.45 3.00 -12.57
CA GLU A 26 5.53 2.27 -11.91
C GLU A 26 5.42 2.49 -10.41
N ALA A 27 4.88 1.50 -9.70
CA ALA A 27 4.79 1.52 -8.26
C ALA A 27 6.14 1.12 -7.67
N ASP A 28 6.69 1.97 -6.82
CA ASP A 28 8.00 1.79 -6.23
C ASP A 28 8.03 2.35 -4.81
N HIS A 29 8.40 1.50 -3.85
CA HIS A 29 8.55 1.86 -2.44
C HIS A 29 10.01 1.85 -1.98
N THR A 30 10.97 1.82 -2.90
CA THR A 30 12.39 1.70 -2.57
C THR A 30 12.87 2.81 -1.65
N GLU A 31 12.52 4.07 -1.95
CA GLU A 31 12.90 5.21 -1.11
C GLU A 31 12.22 5.18 0.27
N TYR A 32 10.95 4.81 0.30
CA TYR A 32 10.21 4.69 1.55
C TYR A 32 10.82 3.60 2.43
N LEU A 33 11.11 2.45 1.86
CA LEU A 33 11.73 1.35 2.57
C LEU A 33 13.13 1.71 3.08
N ALA A 34 13.93 2.39 2.26
CA ALA A 34 15.25 2.87 2.65
C ALA A 34 15.17 3.82 3.85
N LEU A 35 14.19 4.74 3.86
CA LEU A 35 13.95 5.63 4.98
C LEU A 35 13.59 4.85 6.25
N LEU A 36 12.68 3.90 6.17
CA LEU A 36 12.29 3.08 7.31
C LEU A 36 13.46 2.26 7.87
N ARG A 37 14.28 1.69 7.00
CA ARG A 37 15.49 0.96 7.40
C ARG A 37 16.48 1.87 8.11
N ARG A 38 16.69 3.08 7.61
CA ARG A 38 17.56 4.07 8.25
C ARG A 38 17.04 4.48 9.62
N LEU A 39 15.74 4.70 9.75
CA LEU A 39 15.12 5.03 11.04
C LEU A 39 15.26 3.88 12.06
N ARG A 40 15.08 2.64 11.62
CA ARG A 40 15.28 1.47 12.49
C ARG A 40 16.71 1.32 12.98
N ALA A 41 17.68 1.75 12.18
CA ALA A 41 19.10 1.63 12.47
C ALA A 41 19.62 2.73 13.40
N LEU A 42 18.85 3.77 13.69
CA LEU A 42 19.28 4.85 14.57
C LEU A 42 19.51 4.35 16.01
N PRO A 43 20.60 4.78 16.68
CA PRO A 43 20.86 4.44 18.08
C PRO A 43 19.69 4.84 18.98
N GLY A 44 19.28 3.91 19.86
CA GLY A 44 18.17 4.15 20.79
C GLY A 44 16.77 3.95 20.21
N VAL A 45 16.63 3.77 18.91
CA VAL A 45 15.34 3.45 18.27
C VAL A 45 15.14 1.95 18.32
N LYS A 46 14.09 1.49 19.01
CA LYS A 46 13.75 0.08 19.11
C LYS A 46 12.79 -0.37 17.98
N ARG A 47 11.81 0.48 17.67
CA ARG A 47 10.77 0.19 16.68
C ARG A 47 10.33 1.45 15.97
N VAL A 48 9.91 1.30 14.71
CA VAL A 48 9.33 2.39 13.91
C VAL A 48 7.99 1.87 13.36
N PHE A 49 6.89 2.43 13.85
CA PHE A 49 5.56 2.02 13.43
C PHE A 49 4.91 3.04 12.51
N ILE A 50 4.25 2.55 11.47
CA ILE A 50 3.42 3.37 10.59
C ILE A 50 2.02 3.42 11.20
N ARG A 51 1.60 4.64 11.58
CA ARG A 51 0.27 4.88 12.19
C ARG A 51 -0.76 5.43 11.22
N SER A 52 -0.32 5.98 10.11
CA SER A 52 -1.20 6.46 9.05
C SER A 52 -1.79 5.29 8.26
N GLY A 53 -2.88 5.57 7.53
CA GLY A 53 -3.40 4.59 6.58
C GLY A 53 -2.42 4.29 5.45
N ILE A 54 -2.48 3.08 4.93
CA ILE A 54 -1.67 2.64 3.78
C ILE A 54 -2.55 2.60 2.53
N ARG A 55 -1.98 3.05 1.43
CA ARG A 55 -2.62 2.95 0.12
C ARG A 55 -2.38 1.53 -0.44
N PHE A 56 -3.31 0.63 -0.14
CA PHE A 56 -3.18 -0.80 -0.44
C PHE A 56 -3.17 -1.09 -1.95
N ASP A 57 -3.87 -0.32 -2.75
CA ASP A 57 -3.90 -0.47 -4.21
C ASP A 57 -2.53 -0.20 -4.84
N TYR A 58 -1.86 0.87 -4.43
CA TYR A 58 -0.51 1.18 -4.86
C TYR A 58 0.50 0.14 -4.36
N LEU A 59 0.34 -0.32 -3.13
CA LEU A 59 1.22 -1.34 -2.55
C LEU A 59 1.19 -2.66 -3.35
N LEU A 60 0.01 -3.07 -3.82
CA LEU A 60 -0.14 -4.28 -4.62
C LEU A 60 0.49 -4.17 -6.02
N GLU A 61 0.61 -2.96 -6.56
CA GLU A 61 1.22 -2.73 -7.87
C GLU A 61 2.74 -2.75 -7.84
N ASP A 62 3.36 -2.69 -6.68
CA ASP A 62 4.80 -2.82 -6.55
C ASP A 62 5.22 -4.27 -6.83
N LYS A 63 6.00 -4.48 -7.88
CA LYS A 63 6.50 -5.81 -8.27
C LYS A 63 7.48 -6.37 -7.23
N ASP A 64 8.17 -5.49 -6.50
CA ASP A 64 9.04 -5.87 -5.40
C ASP A 64 8.24 -5.87 -4.09
N GLU A 65 8.02 -7.05 -3.53
CA GLU A 65 7.30 -7.21 -2.28
C GLU A 65 8.13 -6.87 -1.02
N SER A 66 9.37 -6.46 -1.15
CA SER A 66 10.25 -6.18 0.00
C SER A 66 9.63 -5.19 0.98
N PHE A 67 9.04 -4.10 0.47
CA PHE A 67 8.35 -3.12 1.30
C PHE A 67 7.18 -3.75 2.07
N PHE A 68 6.33 -4.51 1.39
CA PHE A 68 5.18 -5.16 2.02
C PHE A 68 5.61 -6.15 3.11
N LYS A 69 6.61 -6.96 2.84
CA LYS A 69 7.16 -7.91 3.81
C LYS A 69 7.73 -7.21 5.04
N GLU A 70 8.57 -6.20 4.84
CA GLU A 70 9.18 -5.47 5.96
C GLU A 70 8.17 -4.60 6.72
N LEU A 71 7.14 -4.06 6.04
CA LEU A 71 6.02 -3.40 6.67
C LEU A 71 5.36 -4.33 7.71
N VAL A 72 5.01 -5.53 7.29
CA VAL A 72 4.36 -6.53 8.14
C VAL A 72 5.29 -6.98 9.28
N GLU A 73 6.56 -7.21 8.99
CA GLU A 73 7.54 -7.70 9.97
C GLU A 73 7.92 -6.67 11.03
N HIS A 74 8.00 -5.37 10.66
CA HIS A 74 8.65 -4.38 11.50
C HIS A 74 7.85 -3.12 11.78
N HIS A 75 6.82 -2.80 11.00
CA HIS A 75 6.21 -1.46 11.01
C HIS A 75 4.73 -1.44 11.37
N VAL A 76 4.15 -2.55 11.74
CA VAL A 76 2.77 -2.65 12.22
C VAL A 76 2.75 -2.91 13.72
N SER A 77 2.07 -2.05 14.47
CA SER A 77 1.96 -2.17 15.93
C SER A 77 0.72 -2.99 16.36
N GLY A 78 0.49 -4.12 15.72
CA GLY A 78 -0.68 -4.97 15.97
C GLY A 78 -1.88 -4.65 15.09
N GLN A 79 -2.02 -3.43 14.62
CA GLN A 79 -3.12 -3.00 13.74
C GLN A 79 -2.61 -2.13 12.60
N LEU A 80 -3.05 -2.42 11.38
CA LEU A 80 -2.82 -1.57 10.21
C LEU A 80 -4.14 -0.98 9.73
N LYS A 81 -4.19 0.33 9.60
CA LYS A 81 -5.38 1.04 9.13
C LYS A 81 -5.45 1.06 7.62
N VAL A 82 -6.60 0.70 7.08
CA VAL A 82 -6.88 0.70 5.64
C VAL A 82 -8.28 1.27 5.37
N ALA A 83 -8.46 1.89 4.23
CA ALA A 83 -9.72 2.52 3.85
C ALA A 83 -10.24 1.92 2.53
N PRO A 84 -11.00 0.81 2.58
CA PRO A 84 -11.64 0.26 1.39
C PRO A 84 -12.78 1.14 0.86
N GLU A 85 -13.29 2.06 1.66
CA GLU A 85 -14.34 3.05 1.40
C GLU A 85 -15.74 2.43 1.27
N HIS A 86 -15.99 1.62 0.24
CA HIS A 86 -17.29 1.02 -0.03
C HIS A 86 -17.12 -0.36 -0.68
N CYS A 87 -18.18 -1.14 -0.76
CA CYS A 87 -18.17 -2.43 -1.45
C CYS A 87 -18.80 -2.37 -2.86
N SER A 88 -19.63 -1.38 -3.15
CA SER A 88 -20.25 -1.21 -4.47
C SER A 88 -19.26 -0.65 -5.49
N ALA A 89 -19.11 -1.36 -6.63
CA ALA A 89 -18.26 -0.92 -7.72
C ALA A 89 -18.67 0.48 -8.25
N ALA A 90 -19.97 0.73 -8.37
CA ALA A 90 -20.47 2.02 -8.86
C ALA A 90 -20.11 3.18 -7.93
N VAL A 91 -20.17 2.98 -6.62
CA VAL A 91 -19.76 3.99 -5.64
C VAL A 91 -18.25 4.19 -5.67
N LEU A 92 -17.48 3.11 -5.70
CA LEU A 92 -16.02 3.19 -5.76
C LEU A 92 -15.52 3.88 -7.02
N ASP A 93 -16.17 3.65 -8.17
CA ASP A 93 -15.85 4.35 -9.42
C ASP A 93 -16.06 5.87 -9.29
N ARG A 94 -17.16 6.29 -8.69
CA ARG A 94 -17.43 7.72 -8.44
C ARG A 94 -16.45 8.35 -7.47
N MET A 95 -15.99 7.60 -6.48
CA MET A 95 -14.95 8.04 -5.55
C MET A 95 -13.55 8.02 -6.15
N GLY A 96 -13.37 7.38 -7.31
CA GLY A 96 -12.07 7.16 -7.92
C GLY A 96 -11.20 6.21 -7.10
N LYS A 97 -11.82 5.20 -6.50
CA LYS A 97 -11.17 4.18 -5.67
C LYS A 97 -11.16 2.83 -6.37
N PRO A 98 -10.23 1.93 -6.01
CA PRO A 98 -10.21 0.58 -6.56
C PRO A 98 -11.43 -0.21 -6.09
N HIS A 99 -11.83 -1.22 -6.88
CA HIS A 99 -12.92 -2.11 -6.53
C HIS A 99 -12.56 -3.00 -5.34
N ILE A 100 -13.59 -3.59 -4.72
CA ILE A 100 -13.43 -4.39 -3.49
C ILE A 100 -12.54 -5.61 -3.69
N GLU A 101 -12.46 -6.15 -4.89
CA GLU A 101 -11.59 -7.29 -5.22
C GLU A 101 -10.11 -6.96 -5.00
N THR A 102 -9.69 -5.73 -5.30
CA THR A 102 -8.33 -5.26 -5.02
C THR A 102 -8.07 -5.25 -3.52
N PHE A 103 -9.02 -4.76 -2.74
CA PHE A 103 -8.94 -4.81 -1.28
C PHE A 103 -8.86 -6.25 -0.75
N ASN A 104 -9.68 -7.15 -1.28
CA ASN A 104 -9.67 -8.55 -0.87
C ASN A 104 -8.34 -9.24 -1.17
N ARG A 105 -7.71 -8.95 -2.31
CA ARG A 105 -6.35 -9.43 -2.62
C ARG A 105 -5.32 -8.92 -1.61
N PHE A 106 -5.41 -7.65 -1.24
CA PHE A 106 -4.55 -7.07 -0.22
C PHE A 106 -4.72 -7.76 1.13
N VAL A 107 -5.96 -7.95 1.59
CA VAL A 107 -6.29 -8.64 2.84
C VAL A 107 -5.66 -10.03 2.87
N LYS A 108 -5.87 -10.81 1.81
CA LYS A 108 -5.31 -12.16 1.70
C LYS A 108 -3.79 -12.15 1.82
N ARG A 109 -3.11 -11.27 1.08
CA ARG A 109 -1.65 -11.19 1.10
C ARG A 109 -1.12 -10.70 2.45
N PHE A 110 -1.79 -9.72 3.05
CA PHE A 110 -1.43 -9.23 4.38
C PHE A 110 -1.42 -10.36 5.41
N TYR A 111 -2.47 -11.16 5.46
CA TYR A 111 -2.55 -12.26 6.42
C TYR A 111 -1.58 -13.41 6.12
N GLN A 112 -1.29 -13.68 4.84
CA GLN A 112 -0.24 -14.64 4.48
C GLN A 112 1.13 -14.19 4.99
N LEU A 113 1.48 -12.93 4.80
CA LEU A 113 2.75 -12.38 5.27
C LEU A 113 2.82 -12.29 6.80
N THR A 114 1.72 -11.94 7.44
CA THR A 114 1.60 -11.89 8.90
C THR A 114 1.83 -13.28 9.51
N GLU A 115 1.23 -14.30 8.94
CA GLU A 115 1.43 -15.68 9.39
C GLU A 115 2.89 -16.12 9.22
N LYS A 116 3.50 -15.84 8.07
CA LYS A 116 4.92 -16.12 7.84
C LYS A 116 5.84 -15.42 8.82
N ALA A 117 5.50 -14.20 9.21
CA ALA A 117 6.27 -13.43 10.19
C ALA A 117 6.06 -13.90 11.63
N GLY A 118 5.11 -14.80 11.87
CA GLY A 118 4.78 -15.27 13.23
C GLY A 118 4.17 -14.18 14.11
N LYS A 119 3.45 -13.24 13.54
CA LYS A 119 2.88 -12.09 14.22
C LYS A 119 1.36 -12.24 14.39
N GLU A 120 0.80 -11.60 15.42
CA GLU A 120 -0.63 -11.38 15.57
C GLU A 120 -0.94 -9.94 15.21
N GLN A 121 -1.48 -9.72 14.03
CA GLN A 121 -1.77 -8.40 13.50
C GLN A 121 -3.10 -8.42 12.76
N TYR A 122 -3.80 -7.29 12.77
CA TYR A 122 -5.14 -7.16 12.21
C TYR A 122 -5.25 -5.93 11.33
N LEU A 123 -6.08 -6.02 10.29
CA LEU A 123 -6.48 -4.87 9.50
C LEU A 123 -7.69 -4.20 10.16
N VAL A 124 -7.65 -2.89 10.24
CA VAL A 124 -8.74 -2.06 10.77
C VAL A 124 -9.23 -1.15 9.66
N ARG A 125 -10.53 -1.22 9.39
CA ARG A 125 -11.19 -0.32 8.44
C ARG A 125 -11.39 1.05 9.08
N ILE A 126 -11.10 2.06 8.31
CA ILE A 126 -11.39 3.44 8.69
C ILE A 126 -12.35 4.10 7.72
#